data_25b045c21bd4012b96764984784efe5f
#
_entry.id   25b045c21bd4012b96764984784efe5f
#
_cell.length_a   1.000
_cell.length_b   1.000
_cell.length_c   1.000
_cell.angle_alpha   90.00
_cell.angle_beta   90.00
_cell.angle_gamma   90.00
#
_symmetry.space_group_name_H-M   'P 1'
#
loop_
_entity.id
_entity.type
_entity.pdbx_description
1 polymer ?
#
loop_
_entity_poly.entity_id
_entity_poly.type
_entity_poly.pdbx_seq_one_letter_code
_entity_poly.pdbx_strand_id
1 'polypeptide(L)'
;EGFLKKAGSPPSDTGQYSVKVRVSEGESLEYLWISDLKGQGDLWSGRIENVPVVRSLKKGQAYSFAKTEIVDWTYVDKARKKVIGNFTTCALLTKESPEVAQKIQKQYGLDCDR
;
A
#
# COMPACT_ATOMS: atom_id res chain seq x y z
N GLU A 1 -9.66 -8.43 3.41
CA GLU A 1 -9.47 -9.43 4.47
C GLU A 1 -8.31 -10.37 4.20
N GLY A 2 -8.24 -10.95 2.99
CA GLY A 2 -7.15 -11.87 2.65
C GLY A 2 -5.77 -11.23 2.76
N PHE A 3 -5.67 -9.95 2.37
CA PHE A 3 -4.42 -9.21 2.49
C PHE A 3 -3.95 -9.09 3.95
N LEU A 4 -4.83 -8.66 4.85
CA LEU A 4 -4.47 -8.47 6.25
C LEU A 4 -4.12 -9.79 6.94
N LYS A 5 -4.78 -10.86 6.57
CA LYS A 5 -4.46 -12.19 7.08
C LYS A 5 -3.04 -12.58 6.68
N LYS A 6 -2.64 -12.34 5.44
CA LYS A 6 -1.28 -12.60 4.96
C LYS A 6 -0.26 -11.67 5.64
N ALA A 7 -0.61 -10.41 5.83
CA ALA A 7 0.28 -9.45 6.47
C ALA A 7 0.58 -9.83 7.93
N GLY A 8 -0.42 -10.38 8.64
CA GLY A 8 -0.24 -10.84 10.01
C GLY A 8 0.57 -12.13 10.13
N SER A 9 0.58 -12.95 9.08
CA SER A 9 1.32 -14.22 9.05
C SER A 9 1.81 -14.45 7.62
N PRO A 10 2.84 -13.70 7.18
CA PRO A 10 3.24 -13.70 5.76
C PRO A 10 3.79 -15.04 5.30
N PRO A 11 3.37 -15.54 4.12
CA PRO A 11 4.04 -16.67 3.49
C PRO A 11 5.52 -16.34 3.21
N SER A 12 6.38 -17.35 3.22
CA SER A 12 7.83 -17.18 3.11
C SER A 12 8.27 -16.55 1.78
N ASP A 13 7.47 -16.68 0.73
CA ASP A 13 7.78 -16.15 -0.59
C ASP A 13 7.17 -14.78 -0.84
N THR A 14 6.73 -14.10 0.21
CA THR A 14 6.15 -12.76 0.12
C THR A 14 6.85 -11.80 1.08
N GLY A 15 6.65 -10.52 0.86
CA GLY A 15 7.23 -9.51 1.73
C GLY A 15 6.74 -8.11 1.39
N GLN A 16 7.28 -7.13 2.10
CA GLN A 16 7.01 -5.71 1.88
C GLN A 16 5.51 -5.37 1.87
N TYR A 17 4.80 -5.86 2.89
CA TYR A 17 3.38 -5.58 3.04
C TYR A 17 3.16 -4.14 3.46
N SER A 18 2.35 -3.42 2.71
CA SER A 18 2.01 -2.02 2.98
C SER A 18 0.56 -1.77 2.68
N VAL A 19 -0.03 -0.82 3.39
CA VAL A 19 -1.39 -0.36 3.12
C VAL A 19 -1.35 1.14 2.87
N LYS A 20 -2.31 1.62 2.07
CA LYS A 20 -2.51 3.04 1.83
C LYS A 20 -3.72 3.46 2.63
N VAL A 21 -3.55 4.43 3.51
CA VAL A 21 -4.61 4.92 4.38
C VAL A 21 -4.90 6.38 4.09
N ARG A 22 -6.16 6.75 4.28
CA ARG A 22 -6.59 8.14 4.14
C ARG A 22 -6.40 8.85 5.47
N VAL A 23 -5.71 9.98 5.43
CA VAL A 23 -5.46 10.80 6.61
C VAL A 23 -6.01 12.20 6.35
N SER A 24 -6.80 12.72 7.29
CA SER A 24 -7.30 14.08 7.21
C SER A 24 -6.90 14.84 8.47
N GLU A 25 -6.52 16.11 8.27
CA GLU A 25 -6.17 17.02 9.37
C GLU A 25 -6.70 18.39 8.97
N GLY A 26 -7.72 18.86 9.68
CA GLY A 26 -8.43 20.07 9.29
C GLY A 26 -9.05 19.92 7.91
N GLU A 27 -8.67 20.79 6.99
CA GLU A 27 -9.13 20.72 5.60
C GLU A 27 -8.18 19.93 4.70
N SER A 28 -7.04 19.49 5.26
CA SER A 28 -6.04 18.74 4.50
C SER A 28 -6.42 17.26 4.44
N LEU A 29 -6.27 16.69 3.24
CA LEU A 29 -6.49 15.26 3.02
C LEU A 29 -5.29 14.72 2.26
N GLU A 30 -4.71 13.63 2.76
CA GLU A 30 -3.66 12.95 2.02
C GLU A 30 -3.74 11.44 2.24
N TYR A 31 -3.03 10.72 1.40
CA TYR A 31 -2.94 9.26 1.46
C TYR A 31 -1.51 8.88 1.80
N LEU A 32 -1.36 8.03 2.81
CA LEU A 32 -0.05 7.59 3.27
C LEU A 32 0.10 6.10 3.12
N TRP A 33 1.27 5.66 2.68
CA TRP A 33 1.63 4.25 2.70
C TRP A 33 2.22 3.90 4.05
N ILE A 34 1.72 2.83 4.64
CA ILE A 34 2.14 2.33 5.95
C ILE A 34 2.73 0.94 5.81
N SER A 35 3.93 0.74 6.30
CA SER A 35 4.63 -0.54 6.29
C SER A 35 4.81 -1.10 7.69
N ASP A 36 5.52 -2.25 7.81
CA ASP A 36 5.78 -2.92 9.09
C ASP A 36 4.47 -3.15 9.86
N LEU A 37 3.49 -3.72 9.17
CA LEU A 37 2.12 -3.82 9.66
C LEU A 37 2.00 -4.79 10.83
N LYS A 38 1.32 -4.35 11.88
CA LYS A 38 0.98 -5.16 13.04
C LYS A 38 -0.46 -4.85 13.42
N GLY A 39 -1.20 -5.88 13.82
CA GLY A 39 -2.57 -5.63 14.24
C GLY A 39 -3.38 -6.88 14.36
N GLN A 40 -4.62 -6.67 14.78
CA GLN A 40 -5.56 -7.74 14.98
C GLN A 40 -6.98 -7.17 14.83
N GLY A 41 -7.84 -7.92 14.14
CA GLY A 41 -9.21 -7.48 13.94
C GLY A 41 -9.27 -6.17 13.15
N ASP A 42 -9.87 -5.15 13.74
CA ASP A 42 -10.11 -3.88 13.08
C ASP A 42 -9.01 -2.84 13.32
N LEU A 43 -8.13 -3.09 14.28
CA LEU A 43 -7.12 -2.10 14.66
C LEU A 43 -5.73 -2.56 14.25
N TRP A 44 -5.07 -1.73 13.46
CA TRP A 44 -3.75 -2.01 12.91
C TRP A 44 -2.81 -0.83 13.12
N SER A 45 -1.52 -1.07 13.02
CA SER A 45 -0.50 -0.03 13.08
C SER A 45 0.67 -0.40 12.20
N GLY A 46 1.50 0.59 11.93
CA GLY A 46 2.72 0.41 11.16
C GLY A 46 3.52 1.69 11.17
N ARG A 47 4.44 1.81 10.22
CA ARG A 47 5.30 2.99 10.08
C ARG A 47 5.00 3.71 8.77
N ILE A 48 4.96 5.03 8.85
CA ILE A 48 4.71 5.88 7.68
C ILE A 48 5.91 5.81 6.75
N GLU A 49 5.69 5.44 5.49
CA GLU A 49 6.75 5.36 4.47
C GLU A 49 6.94 6.69 3.72
N ASN A 50 5.86 7.45 3.53
CA ASN A 50 5.92 8.72 2.81
C ASN A 50 6.43 9.84 3.70
N VAL A 51 6.84 10.95 3.08
CA VAL A 51 7.03 12.20 3.80
C VAL A 51 5.66 12.89 3.85
N PRO A 52 5.01 12.97 5.02
CA PRO A 52 3.68 13.56 5.09
C PRO A 52 3.67 15.05 4.85
N VAL A 53 2.60 15.54 4.21
CA VAL A 53 2.34 16.97 4.10
C VAL A 53 1.75 17.51 5.39
N VAL A 54 0.92 16.70 6.08
CA VAL A 54 0.36 17.09 7.38
C VAL A 54 1.48 17.22 8.42
N ARG A 55 1.47 18.33 9.15
CA ARG A 55 2.59 18.69 10.04
C ARG A 55 2.70 17.82 11.28
N SER A 56 1.61 17.22 11.71
CA SER A 56 1.59 16.39 12.91
C SER A 56 2.24 15.03 12.74
N LEU A 57 2.55 14.63 11.49
CA LEU A 57 3.08 13.31 11.18
C LEU A 57 4.44 13.40 10.51
N LYS A 58 5.25 12.35 10.69
CA LYS A 58 6.60 12.28 10.13
C LYS A 58 6.86 10.91 9.52
N LYS A 59 7.69 10.87 8.48
CA LYS A 59 8.15 9.61 7.90
C LYS A 59 8.83 8.76 8.96
N GLY A 60 8.49 7.48 9.01
CA GLY A 60 9.03 6.53 9.99
C GLY A 60 8.28 6.51 11.31
N GLN A 61 7.34 7.42 11.52
CA GLN A 61 6.54 7.48 12.73
C GLN A 61 5.57 6.31 12.79
N ALA A 62 5.34 5.77 13.98
CA ALA A 62 4.30 4.77 14.20
C ALA A 62 2.92 5.42 14.02
N TYR A 63 2.04 4.74 13.31
CA TYR A 63 0.70 5.26 13.02
C TYR A 63 -0.32 4.14 13.17
N SER A 64 -1.37 4.38 13.94
CA SER A 64 -2.46 3.42 14.14
C SER A 64 -3.66 3.82 13.30
N PHE A 65 -4.35 2.82 12.75
CA PHE A 65 -5.50 3.05 11.87
C PHE A 65 -6.48 1.89 11.97
N ALA A 66 -7.74 2.17 11.65
CA ALA A 66 -8.75 1.13 11.54
C ALA A 66 -8.69 0.53 10.13
N LYS A 67 -9.01 -0.75 9.98
CA LYS A 67 -8.96 -1.37 8.66
C LYS A 67 -9.93 -0.72 7.67
N THR A 68 -10.98 -0.05 8.14
CA THR A 68 -11.91 0.69 7.29
C THR A 68 -11.28 1.92 6.64
N GLU A 69 -10.13 2.38 7.15
CA GLU A 69 -9.41 3.51 6.60
C GLU A 69 -8.48 3.12 5.45
N ILE A 70 -8.31 1.82 5.22
CA ILE A 70 -7.44 1.31 4.15
C ILE A 70 -8.13 1.51 2.80
N VAL A 71 -7.47 2.20 1.88
CA VAL A 71 -8.00 2.43 0.53
C VAL A 71 -7.26 1.66 -0.54
N ASP A 72 -6.09 1.13 -0.21
CA ASP A 72 -5.30 0.30 -1.12
C ASP A 72 -4.30 -0.51 -0.31
N TRP A 73 -3.70 -1.52 -0.94
CA TRP A 73 -2.68 -2.34 -0.31
C TRP A 73 -1.72 -2.88 -1.36
N THR A 74 -0.55 -3.32 -0.91
CA THR A 74 0.44 -3.92 -1.79
C THR A 74 1.32 -4.90 -1.01
N TYR A 75 1.84 -5.89 -1.68
CA TYR A 75 2.91 -6.73 -1.18
C TYR A 75 3.73 -7.26 -2.37
N VAL A 76 4.88 -7.81 -2.08
CA VAL A 76 5.75 -8.37 -3.11
C VAL A 76 5.67 -9.88 -3.10
N ASP A 77 5.39 -10.46 -4.26
CA ASP A 77 5.50 -11.90 -4.52
C ASP A 77 6.94 -12.13 -4.99
N LYS A 78 7.77 -12.67 -4.11
CA LYS A 78 9.21 -12.83 -4.39
C LYS A 78 9.48 -13.86 -5.47
N ALA A 79 8.68 -14.92 -5.52
CA ALA A 79 8.87 -15.97 -6.52
C ALA A 79 8.63 -15.46 -7.93
N ARG A 80 7.60 -14.62 -8.11
CA ARG A 80 7.25 -14.04 -9.41
C ARG A 80 7.92 -12.70 -9.66
N LYS A 81 8.55 -12.11 -8.64
CA LYS A 81 9.14 -10.78 -8.68
C LYS A 81 8.13 -9.71 -9.09
N LYS A 82 6.93 -9.79 -8.52
CA LYS A 82 5.82 -8.89 -8.84
C LYS A 82 5.31 -8.18 -7.60
N VAL A 83 4.89 -6.93 -7.80
CA VAL A 83 4.17 -6.16 -6.80
C VAL A 83 2.68 -6.43 -7.00
N ILE A 84 2.03 -6.97 -5.98
CA ILE A 84 0.63 -7.36 -6.02
C ILE A 84 -0.19 -6.29 -5.30
N GLY A 85 -1.38 -6.00 -5.80
CA GLY A 85 -2.23 -4.94 -5.27
C GLY A 85 -1.95 -3.61 -5.96
N ASN A 86 -1.87 -2.53 -5.16
CA ASN A 86 -1.62 -1.18 -5.68
C ASN A 86 -2.65 -0.78 -6.75
N PHE A 87 -3.93 -0.96 -6.41
CA PHE A 87 -5.02 -0.77 -7.34
C PHE A 87 -5.14 0.67 -7.80
N THR A 88 -4.76 1.64 -6.95
CA THR A 88 -4.83 3.05 -7.32
C THR A 88 -3.83 3.38 -8.43
N THR A 89 -2.62 2.83 -8.37
CA THR A 89 -1.64 3.01 -9.45
C THR A 89 -2.11 2.30 -10.72
N CYS A 90 -2.60 1.07 -10.60
CA CYS A 90 -3.11 0.33 -11.75
C CYS A 90 -4.28 1.07 -12.41
N ALA A 91 -5.17 1.67 -11.62
CA ALA A 91 -6.29 2.46 -12.15
C ALA A 91 -5.80 3.68 -12.93
N LEU A 92 -4.74 4.35 -12.44
CA LEU A 92 -4.15 5.49 -13.16
C LEU A 92 -3.57 5.06 -14.51
N LEU A 93 -3.00 3.86 -14.59
CA LEU A 93 -2.42 3.35 -15.83
C LEU A 93 -3.46 3.08 -16.90
N THR A 94 -4.73 2.90 -16.54
CA THR A 94 -5.79 2.72 -17.55
C THR A 94 -6.00 3.96 -18.41
N LYS A 95 -5.51 5.11 -17.97
CA LYS A 95 -5.60 6.38 -18.70
C LYS A 95 -4.43 6.57 -19.67
N GLU A 96 -3.43 5.70 -19.60
CA GLU A 96 -2.28 5.74 -20.49
C GLU A 96 -2.50 4.84 -21.70
N SER A 97 -1.69 5.05 -22.76
CA SER A 97 -1.69 4.10 -23.86
C SER A 97 -1.25 2.72 -23.38
N PRO A 98 -1.69 1.63 -24.03
CA PRO A 98 -1.26 0.29 -23.61
C PRO A 98 0.26 0.11 -23.57
N GLU A 99 0.98 0.75 -24.49
CA GLU A 99 2.45 0.66 -24.54
C GLU A 99 3.09 1.31 -23.31
N VAL A 100 2.61 2.51 -22.93
CA VAL A 100 3.12 3.23 -21.77
C VAL A 100 2.76 2.48 -20.49
N ALA A 101 1.53 1.99 -20.38
CA ALA A 101 1.08 1.25 -19.22
C ALA A 101 1.92 -0.01 -18.99
N GLN A 102 2.18 -0.77 -20.05
CA GLN A 102 3.01 -1.97 -19.97
C GLN A 102 4.44 -1.67 -19.55
N LYS A 103 4.98 -0.58 -20.09
CA LYS A 103 6.35 -0.16 -19.76
C LYS A 103 6.47 0.19 -18.28
N ILE A 104 5.50 0.91 -17.73
CA ILE A 104 5.49 1.28 -16.32
C ILE A 104 5.32 0.04 -15.45
N GLN A 105 4.40 -0.86 -15.80
CA GLN A 105 4.22 -2.10 -15.06
C GLN A 105 5.51 -2.91 -15.00
N LYS A 106 6.19 -3.04 -16.13
CA LYS A 106 7.45 -3.78 -16.21
C LYS A 106 8.55 -3.12 -15.38
N GLN A 107 8.64 -1.80 -15.44
CA GLN A 107 9.68 -1.05 -14.73
C GLN A 107 9.56 -1.22 -13.21
N TYR A 108 8.35 -1.22 -12.67
CA TYR A 108 8.10 -1.31 -11.23
C TYR A 108 7.67 -2.69 -10.75
N GLY A 109 7.59 -3.66 -11.66
CA GLY A 109 7.17 -5.01 -11.30
C GLY A 109 5.69 -5.13 -10.95
N LEU A 110 4.86 -4.18 -11.37
CA LEU A 110 3.43 -4.17 -11.06
C LEU A 110 2.70 -5.30 -11.79
N ASP A 111 1.74 -5.91 -11.10
CA ASP A 111 0.84 -6.90 -11.68
C ASP A 111 -0.57 -6.32 -11.67
N CYS A 112 -0.94 -5.68 -12.78
CA CYS A 112 -2.25 -5.06 -12.95
C CYS A 112 -3.24 -5.95 -13.72
N ASP A 113 -2.82 -7.12 -14.15
CA ASP A 113 -3.62 -8.04 -14.99
C ASP A 113 -4.35 -9.09 -14.14
N ARG A 114 -5.04 -8.64 -13.10
CA ARG A 114 -5.72 -9.55 -12.18
C ARG A 114 -7.22 -9.44 -12.32
#